data_41587262a389cd9ad8983beee3bf7747
#
_entry.id   41587262a389cd9ad8983beee3bf7747
#
_cell.length_a   1.000
_cell.length_b   1.000
_cell.length_c   1.000
_cell.angle_alpha   90.00
_cell.angle_beta   90.00
_cell.angle_gamma   90.00
#
_symmetry.space_group_name_H-M   'P 1'
#
loop_
_entity.id
_entity.type
_entity.pdbx_description
1 polymer ?
#
loop_
_entity_poly.entity_id
_entity_poly.type
_entity_poly.pdbx_seq_one_letter_code
_entity_poly.pdbx_strand_id
1 'polypeptide(L)' 'GQDYKGALKDMSECISKQNVNIASVDITVKESVSIAHFIVQVNNNRQLNRLIRKMTKLKNIDYVERAGR' A
#
# COMPACT_ATOMS: atom_id res chain seq x y z
N GLY A 1 7.05 16.08 10.90
CA GLY A 1 5.81 15.72 10.37
C GLY A 1 5.87 14.62 9.35
N GLN A 2 4.80 13.95 9.25
CA GLN A 2 4.68 12.86 8.31
C GLN A 2 4.26 13.41 6.95
N ASP A 3 5.00 13.05 5.94
CA ASP A 3 4.63 13.40 4.59
C ASP A 3 3.78 12.29 4.01
N TYR A 4 2.53 12.24 4.46
CA TYR A 4 1.72 11.15 3.98
C TYR A 4 1.19 11.34 2.55
N LYS A 5 1.20 12.57 2.05
CA LYS A 5 0.91 12.77 0.63
C LYS A 5 1.97 12.11 -0.23
N GLY A 6 3.24 12.30 0.15
CA GLY A 6 4.33 11.65 -0.54
C GLY A 6 4.26 10.14 -0.40
N ALA A 7 3.93 9.66 0.79
CA ALA A 7 3.80 8.22 1.01
C ALA A 7 2.69 7.64 0.16
N LEU A 8 1.54 8.33 0.09
CA LEU A 8 0.41 7.86 -0.71
C LEU A 8 0.78 7.81 -2.19
N LYS A 9 1.48 8.83 -2.67
CA LYS A 9 1.92 8.85 -4.05
C LYS A 9 2.86 7.67 -4.33
N ASP A 10 3.82 7.43 -3.44
CA ASP A 10 4.78 6.35 -3.62
C ASP A 10 4.07 4.99 -3.62
N MET A 11 3.12 4.80 -2.72
CA MET A 11 2.35 3.57 -2.67
C MET A 11 1.56 3.35 -3.95
N SER A 12 0.88 4.40 -4.42
CA SER A 12 0.06 4.30 -5.63
C SER A 12 0.91 3.99 -6.85
N GLU A 13 2.07 4.64 -6.96
CA GLU A 13 2.98 4.36 -8.06
C GLU A 13 3.51 2.94 -8.01
N CYS A 14 3.82 2.47 -6.82
CA CYS A 14 4.31 1.11 -6.65
C CYS A 14 3.27 0.09 -7.11
N ILE A 15 2.03 0.29 -6.70
CA ILE A 15 0.95 -0.62 -7.08
C ILE A 15 0.74 -0.58 -8.60
N SER A 16 0.76 0.62 -9.17
CA SER A 16 0.56 0.78 -10.60
C SER A 16 1.66 0.08 -11.40
N LYS A 17 2.90 0.16 -10.95
CA LYS A 17 4.03 -0.47 -11.63
C LYS A 17 3.94 -1.98 -11.61
N GLN A 18 3.22 -2.55 -10.66
CA GLN A 18 3.03 -3.99 -10.59
C GLN A 18 1.84 -4.47 -11.41
N ASN A 19 1.21 -3.56 -12.16
CA ASN A 19 0.03 -3.88 -12.98
C ASN A 19 -1.13 -4.41 -12.15
N VAL A 20 -1.32 -3.80 -10.98
CA VAL A 20 -2.39 -4.18 -10.08
C VAL A 20 -3.39 -3.03 -10.05
N ASN A 21 -4.66 -3.35 -10.21
CA ASN A 21 -5.71 -2.36 -10.13
C ASN A 21 -6.06 -2.07 -8.68
N ILE A 22 -6.22 -0.79 -8.38
CA ILE A 22 -6.69 -0.37 -7.06
C ILE A 22 -8.20 -0.21 -7.14
N ALA A 23 -8.91 -0.99 -6.34
CA ALA A 23 -10.36 -0.90 -6.28
C ALA A 23 -10.80 0.21 -5.32
N SER A 24 -10.10 0.36 -4.21
CA SER A 24 -10.39 1.46 -3.30
C SER A 24 -9.18 1.73 -2.40
N VAL A 25 -9.16 2.95 -1.87
CA VAL A 25 -8.14 3.38 -0.92
C VAL A 25 -8.87 4.09 0.20
N ASP A 26 -8.49 3.77 1.43
CA ASP A 26 -9.05 4.41 2.60
C ASP A 26 -7.91 4.72 3.54
N ILE A 27 -7.85 5.96 4.04
CA ILE A 27 -6.79 6.38 4.94
C ILE A 27 -7.39 6.85 6.24
N THR A 28 -6.89 6.30 7.33
CA THR A 28 -7.30 6.69 8.67
C THR A 28 -6.07 7.18 9.42
N VAL A 29 -6.20 8.32 10.06
CA VAL A 29 -5.12 8.86 10.92
C VAL A 29 -5.59 8.80 12.35
N LYS A 30 -4.79 8.19 13.20
CA LYS A 30 -5.13 8.00 14.59
C LYS A 30 -3.87 8.12 15.43
N GLU A 31 -3.86 9.10 16.32
CA GLU A 31 -2.73 9.30 17.25
C GLU A 31 -1.39 9.35 16.52
N SER A 32 -1.34 10.14 15.48
CA SER A 32 -0.13 10.35 14.67
C SER A 32 0.26 9.14 13.83
N VAL A 33 -0.56 8.10 13.81
CA VAL A 33 -0.32 6.94 12.96
C VAL A 33 -1.29 6.98 11.79
N SER A 34 -0.75 6.87 10.60
CA SER A 34 -1.56 6.84 9.38
C SER A 34 -1.66 5.40 8.88
N ILE A 35 -2.88 4.94 8.68
CA ILE A 35 -3.12 3.59 8.18
C ILE A 35 -3.83 3.72 6.85
N ALA A 36 -3.23 3.16 5.80
CA ALA A 36 -3.83 3.16 4.48
C ALA A 36 -4.28 1.74 4.16
N HIS A 37 -5.57 1.61 3.86
CA HIS A 37 -6.13 0.35 3.41
C HIS A 37 -6.32 0.43 1.91
N PHE A 38 -5.67 -0.47 1.19
CA PHE A 38 -5.84 -0.58 -0.25
C PHE A 38 -6.57 -1.87 -0.55
N ILE A 39 -7.64 -1.77 -1.31
CA ILE A 39 -8.27 -2.96 -1.87
C ILE A 39 -7.81 -3.05 -3.30
N VAL A 40 -7.12 -4.14 -3.61
CA VAL A 40 -6.51 -4.31 -4.92
C VAL A 40 -7.01 -5.59 -5.57
N GLN A 41 -6.93 -5.61 -6.89
CA GLN A 41 -7.30 -6.78 -7.68
C GLN A 41 -6.03 -7.40 -8.23
N VAL A 42 -5.76 -8.63 -7.81
CA VAL A 42 -4.57 -9.35 -8.25
C VAL A 42 -5.01 -10.62 -8.97
N ASN A 43 -4.13 -11.15 -9.79
CA ASN A 43 -4.40 -12.37 -10.52
C ASN A 43 -4.16 -13.63 -9.70
N ASN A 44 -3.25 -13.55 -8.74
CA ASN A 44 -2.91 -14.70 -7.91
C ASN A 44 -2.13 -14.22 -6.68
N ASN A 45 -1.89 -15.15 -5.78
CA ASN A 45 -1.18 -14.82 -4.54
C ASN A 45 0.28 -14.42 -4.78
N ARG A 46 0.90 -14.95 -5.83
CA ARG A 46 2.28 -14.58 -6.15
C ARG A 46 2.38 -13.10 -6.47
N GLN A 47 1.43 -12.59 -7.22
CA GLN A 47 1.40 -11.18 -7.55
C GLN A 47 1.19 -10.33 -6.29
N LEU A 48 0.30 -10.75 -5.42
CA LEU A 48 0.06 -10.04 -4.17
C LEU A 48 1.30 -10.03 -3.30
N ASN A 49 1.95 -11.16 -3.16
CA ASN A 49 3.15 -11.25 -2.32
C ASN A 49 4.28 -10.38 -2.87
N ARG A 50 4.41 -10.33 -4.18
CA ARG A 50 5.41 -9.46 -4.80
C ARG A 50 5.11 -8.00 -4.52
N LEU A 51 3.84 -7.62 -4.61
CA LEU A 51 3.43 -6.25 -4.33
C LEU A 51 3.77 -5.89 -2.89
N ILE A 52 3.44 -6.77 -1.95
CA ILE A 52 3.72 -6.50 -0.53
C ILE A 52 5.22 -6.30 -0.31
N ARG A 53 6.05 -7.16 -0.93
CA ARG A 53 7.50 -7.02 -0.79
C ARG A 53 8.00 -5.68 -1.34
N LYS A 54 7.46 -5.26 -2.48
CA LYS A 54 7.86 -3.98 -3.07
C LYS A 54 7.44 -2.80 -2.21
N MET A 55 6.24 -2.86 -1.67
CA MET A 55 5.75 -1.77 -0.82
C MET A 55 6.50 -1.68 0.49
N THR A 56 6.91 -2.81 1.03
CA THR A 56 7.67 -2.83 2.27
C THR A 56 9.00 -2.08 2.15
N LYS A 57 9.54 -2.00 0.94
CA LYS A 57 10.80 -1.32 0.70
C LYS A 57 10.66 0.19 0.52
N LEU A 58 9.44 0.69 0.49
CA LEU A 58 9.23 2.12 0.31
C LEU A 58 9.68 2.88 1.55
N LYS A 59 10.30 4.02 1.30
CA LYS A 59 11.00 4.79 2.33
C LYS A 59 10.11 5.25 3.47
N ASN A 60 8.90 5.66 3.15
CA ASN A 60 8.01 6.24 4.15
C ASN A 60 7.02 5.26 4.74
N ILE A 61 7.25 3.98 4.51
CA ILE A 61 6.35 2.92 4.95
C ILE A 61 7.03 2.13 6.06
N ASP A 62 6.39 2.04 7.21
CA ASP A 62 6.94 1.29 8.33
C ASP A 62 6.52 -0.17 8.30
N TYR A 63 5.36 -0.45 7.76
CA TYR A 63 4.79 -1.77 7.90
C TYR A 63 3.73 -2.02 6.84
N VAL A 64 3.76 -3.20 6.26
CA VAL A 64 2.78 -3.62 5.25
C VAL A 64 2.35 -5.04 5.58
N GLU A 65 1.06 -5.27 5.57
CA GLU A 65 0.55 -6.62 5.77
C GLU A 65 -0.69 -6.83 4.93
N ARG A 66 -0.99 -8.08 4.70
CA ARG A 66 -2.22 -8.46 4.05
C ARG A 66 -3.34 -8.38 5.08
N ALA A 67 -4.38 -7.62 4.78
CA ALA A 67 -5.52 -7.49 5.67
C ALA A 67 -6.58 -8.51 5.28
N GLY A 68 -7.27 -9.00 6.27
CA GLY A 68 -8.34 -9.93 6.03
C GLY A 68 -7.82 -11.31 5.71
N ARG A 69 -8.40 -11.93 4.70
CA ARG A 69 -8.03 -13.31 4.42
C ARG A 69 -7.18 -13.49 3.26
#